data_469bb7be5af9f3c9367301bfdf0ac176
#
_entry.id   469bb7be5af9f3c9367301bfdf0ac176
#
_cell.length_a   1.000
_cell.length_b   1.000
_cell.length_c   1.000
_cell.angle_alpha   90.00
_cell.angle_beta   90.00
_cell.angle_gamma   90.00
#
_symmetry.space_group_name_H-M   'P 1'
#
loop_
_entity.id
_entity.type
_entity.pdbx_description
1 polymer ?
#
loop_
_entity_poly.entity_id
_entity_poly.type
_entity_poly.pdbx_seq_one_letter_code
_entity_poly.pdbx_strand_id
1 'polypeptide(L)'
;VEQYDLTEAQKKAFAENEADFRKFDDQLRDVREAARARLRGSGWDPGPGSEDAIRCLSCPCPDFQAGGPQGKCKRASCRHFLIDHDLPI
;
A
#
# COMPACT_ATOMS: atom_id res chain seq x y z
N VAL A 1 -34.24 2.81 2.58
CA VAL A 1 -34.19 1.43 2.61
C VAL A 1 -32.91 0.91 3.17
N GLU A 2 -33.04 0.07 4.04
CA GLU A 2 -31.89 -0.39 4.67
C GLU A 2 -31.64 -1.77 4.28
N GLN A 3 -30.79 -1.95 3.40
CA GLN A 3 -30.51 -3.24 2.92
C GLN A 3 -29.54 -3.99 3.79
N TYR A 4 -29.19 -3.43 4.93
CA TYR A 4 -28.19 -4.06 5.75
C TYR A 4 -28.76 -4.58 7.04
N ASP A 5 -29.86 -5.31 6.96
CA ASP A 5 -30.39 -6.01 8.10
C ASP A 5 -29.52 -7.21 8.40
N LEU A 6 -28.41 -6.98 9.06
CA LEU A 6 -27.46 -8.04 9.32
C LEU A 6 -27.84 -8.83 10.58
N THR A 7 -27.64 -10.14 10.53
CA THR A 7 -27.76 -10.97 11.73
C THR A 7 -26.59 -10.68 12.64
N GLU A 8 -26.69 -11.10 13.90
CA GLU A 8 -25.59 -10.93 14.83
C GLU A 8 -24.34 -11.66 14.36
N ALA A 9 -24.50 -12.84 13.78
CA ALA A 9 -23.38 -13.59 13.26
C ALA A 9 -22.69 -12.83 12.12
N GLN A 10 -23.46 -12.19 11.27
CA GLN A 10 -22.93 -11.42 10.16
C GLN A 10 -22.18 -10.17 10.67
N LYS A 11 -22.77 -9.48 11.65
CA LYS A 11 -22.10 -8.32 12.24
C LYS A 11 -20.76 -8.71 12.85
N LYS A 12 -20.74 -9.84 13.55
CA LYS A 12 -19.50 -10.30 14.16
C LYS A 12 -18.47 -10.65 13.10
N ALA A 13 -18.88 -11.28 12.01
CA ALA A 13 -17.96 -11.63 10.95
C ALA A 13 -17.33 -10.38 10.31
N PHE A 14 -18.15 -9.35 10.04
CA PHE A 14 -17.62 -8.11 9.51
C PHE A 14 -16.66 -7.43 10.48
N ALA A 15 -16.97 -7.43 11.76
CA ALA A 15 -16.10 -6.83 12.76
C ALA A 15 -14.76 -7.56 12.85
N GLU A 16 -14.79 -8.87 12.77
CA GLU A 16 -13.56 -9.66 12.79
C GLU A 16 -12.71 -9.37 11.55
N ASN A 17 -13.35 -9.24 10.40
CA ASN A 17 -12.64 -8.89 9.18
C ASN A 17 -11.97 -7.54 9.31
N GLU A 18 -12.67 -6.57 9.85
CA GLU A 18 -12.12 -5.23 10.03
C GLU A 18 -10.91 -5.26 10.98
N ALA A 19 -11.00 -6.01 12.05
CA ALA A 19 -9.89 -6.13 12.99
C ALA A 19 -8.67 -6.76 12.34
N ASP A 20 -8.88 -7.77 11.51
CA ASP A 20 -7.79 -8.43 10.81
C ASP A 20 -7.13 -7.49 9.80
N PHE A 21 -7.92 -6.72 9.06
CA PHE A 21 -7.37 -5.75 8.12
C PHE A 21 -6.55 -4.70 8.83
N ARG A 22 -6.97 -4.25 10.01
CA ARG A 22 -6.21 -3.27 10.78
C ARG A 22 -4.88 -3.81 11.25
N LYS A 23 -4.85 -5.06 11.68
CA LYS A 23 -3.58 -5.68 12.04
C LYS A 23 -2.62 -5.70 10.86
N PHE A 24 -3.15 -6.01 9.70
CA PHE A 24 -2.34 -6.06 8.50
C PHE A 24 -1.83 -4.67 8.13
N ASP A 25 -2.67 -3.65 8.27
CA ASP A 25 -2.26 -2.28 8.01
C ASP A 25 -1.12 -1.85 8.92
N ASP A 26 -1.21 -2.19 10.20
CA ASP A 26 -0.16 -1.84 11.15
C ASP A 26 1.16 -2.52 10.78
N GLN A 27 1.09 -3.80 10.41
CA GLN A 27 2.28 -4.53 9.98
C GLN A 27 2.86 -3.92 8.70
N LEU A 28 2.00 -3.54 7.78
CA LEU A 28 2.44 -2.95 6.52
C LEU A 28 3.10 -1.60 6.76
N ARG A 29 2.60 -0.82 7.69
CA ARG A 29 3.23 0.45 8.06
C ARG A 29 4.64 0.23 8.57
N ASP A 30 4.82 -0.75 9.45
CA ASP A 30 6.13 -1.08 9.98
C ASP A 30 7.07 -1.54 8.88
N VAL A 31 6.58 -2.37 7.97
CA VAL A 31 7.37 -2.83 6.84
C VAL A 31 7.80 -1.67 5.96
N ARG A 32 6.90 -0.72 5.71
CA ARG A 32 7.23 0.45 4.89
C ARG A 32 8.27 1.33 5.57
N GLU A 33 8.15 1.53 6.86
CA GLU A 33 9.13 2.32 7.58
C GLU A 33 10.51 1.67 7.53
N ALA A 34 10.56 0.35 7.70
CA ALA A 34 11.82 -0.38 7.58
C ALA A 34 12.38 -0.30 6.17
N ALA A 35 11.52 -0.37 5.17
CA ALA A 35 11.94 -0.26 3.78
C ALA A 35 12.53 1.10 3.47
N ARG A 36 11.89 2.17 3.95
CA ARG A 36 12.41 3.53 3.76
C ARG A 36 13.76 3.70 4.43
N ALA A 37 13.89 3.20 5.65
CA ALA A 37 15.15 3.30 6.39
C ALA A 37 16.25 2.53 5.68
N ARG A 38 15.92 1.38 5.13
CA ARG A 38 16.91 0.57 4.41
C ARG A 38 17.40 1.29 3.17
N LEU A 39 16.50 1.94 2.44
CA LEU A 39 16.89 2.71 1.26
C LEU A 39 17.75 3.89 1.63
N ARG A 40 17.39 4.62 2.68
CA ARG A 40 18.21 5.75 3.13
C ARG A 40 19.59 5.27 3.57
N GLY A 41 19.65 4.15 4.27
CA GLY A 41 20.92 3.59 4.71
C GLY A 41 21.81 3.13 3.58
N SER A 42 21.21 2.82 2.42
CA SER A 42 21.96 2.42 1.24
C SER A 42 22.44 3.61 0.40
N GLY A 43 22.07 4.83 0.80
CA GLY A 43 22.41 6.02 0.03
C GLY A 43 21.41 6.40 -1.03
N TRP A 44 20.27 5.74 -1.06
CA TRP A 44 19.24 6.03 -2.05
C TRP A 44 18.59 7.38 -1.74
N ASP A 45 18.56 8.25 -2.75
CA ASP A 45 17.89 9.54 -2.65
C ASP A 45 17.02 9.71 -3.89
N PRO A 46 15.70 9.67 -3.75
CA PRO A 46 14.82 9.82 -4.91
C PRO A 46 14.83 11.22 -5.51
N GLY A 47 15.49 12.16 -4.84
CA GLY A 47 15.57 13.53 -5.34
C GLY A 47 14.30 14.32 -5.03
N PRO A 48 14.28 15.59 -5.44
CA PRO A 48 13.11 16.41 -5.26
C PRO A 48 11.97 15.88 -6.12
N GLY A 49 10.81 15.74 -5.55
CA GLY A 49 9.66 15.26 -6.28
C GLY A 49 8.41 15.72 -5.59
N SER A 50 7.27 15.40 -6.19
CA SER A 50 6.00 15.73 -5.60
C SER A 50 5.80 14.93 -4.30
N GLU A 51 5.32 15.60 -3.28
CA GLU A 51 4.99 14.91 -2.03
C GLU A 51 3.83 13.96 -2.23
N ASP A 52 3.07 14.14 -3.31
CA ASP A 52 1.95 13.27 -3.62
C ASP A 52 2.37 12.06 -4.43
N ALA A 53 3.63 11.97 -4.83
CA ALA A 53 4.09 10.84 -5.61
C ALA A 53 4.10 9.57 -4.76
N ILE A 54 3.64 8.49 -5.35
CA ILE A 54 3.59 7.19 -4.70
C ILE A 54 4.77 6.36 -5.22
N ARG A 55 5.91 6.55 -4.58
CA ARG A 55 7.14 5.91 -5.02
C ARG A 55 7.17 4.44 -4.68
N CYS A 56 7.78 3.65 -5.56
CA CYS A 56 7.95 2.24 -5.30
C CYS A 56 9.09 2.01 -4.33
N LEU A 57 8.91 1.08 -3.41
CA LEU A 57 9.95 0.72 -2.45
C LEU A 57 10.75 -0.49 -2.91
N SER A 58 10.34 -1.13 -4.00
CA SER A 58 11.01 -2.32 -4.53
C SER A 58 11.76 -2.06 -5.82
N CYS A 59 11.67 -0.85 -6.37
CA CYS A 59 12.43 -0.45 -7.55
C CYS A 59 12.47 1.07 -7.62
N PRO A 60 13.28 1.66 -8.52
CA PRO A 60 13.41 3.13 -8.59
C PRO A 60 12.23 3.85 -9.22
N CYS A 61 11.09 3.22 -9.37
CA CYS A 61 9.91 3.87 -9.95
C CYS A 61 9.53 5.11 -9.14
N PRO A 62 9.40 6.27 -9.78
CA PRO A 62 9.14 7.51 -9.05
C PRO A 62 7.68 7.69 -8.64
N ASP A 63 6.75 6.97 -9.27
CA ASP A 63 5.35 7.15 -8.98
C ASP A 63 4.55 6.00 -9.55
N PHE A 64 3.59 5.50 -8.76
CA PHE A 64 2.73 4.44 -9.20
C PHE A 64 1.82 4.92 -10.33
N GLN A 65 1.74 4.15 -11.40
CA GLN A 65 0.86 4.43 -12.52
C GLN A 65 -0.22 3.37 -12.57
N ALA A 66 -1.46 3.79 -12.36
CA ALA A 66 -2.60 2.88 -12.44
C ALA A 66 -2.85 2.46 -13.88
N GLY A 67 -3.47 1.31 -14.04
CA GLY A 67 -3.83 0.81 -15.37
C GLY A 67 -3.00 -0.36 -15.84
N GLY A 68 -2.06 -0.82 -15.05
CA GLY A 68 -1.32 -2.03 -15.37
C GLY A 68 -2.13 -3.28 -15.15
N PRO A 69 -1.67 -4.43 -15.65
CA PRO A 69 -2.40 -5.67 -15.49
C PRO A 69 -2.45 -6.11 -14.03
N GLN A 70 -3.61 -6.62 -13.62
CA GLN A 70 -3.80 -7.16 -12.27
C GLN A 70 -3.54 -6.13 -11.16
N GLY A 71 -3.75 -4.86 -11.44
CA GLY A 71 -3.54 -3.83 -10.42
C GLY A 71 -2.09 -3.46 -10.20
N LYS A 72 -1.19 -3.90 -11.07
CA LYS A 72 0.22 -3.55 -10.99
C LYS A 72 0.48 -2.19 -11.60
N CYS A 73 1.65 -1.63 -11.29
CA CYS A 73 2.08 -0.39 -11.89
C CYS A 73 2.18 -0.54 -13.41
N LYS A 74 1.70 0.47 -14.13
CA LYS A 74 1.69 0.46 -15.58
C LYS A 74 3.08 0.58 -16.18
N ARG A 75 4.03 1.16 -15.43
CA ARG A 75 5.38 1.38 -15.94
C ARG A 75 6.05 0.05 -16.23
N ALA A 76 6.59 -0.10 -17.43
CA ALA A 76 7.22 -1.34 -17.84
C ALA A 76 8.41 -1.71 -16.96
N SER A 77 9.10 -0.71 -16.43
CA SER A 77 10.26 -0.93 -15.58
C SER A 77 9.90 -1.24 -14.14
N CYS A 78 8.65 -1.07 -13.75
CA CYS A 78 8.22 -1.30 -12.37
C CYS A 78 7.40 -2.57 -12.24
N ARG A 79 6.17 -2.54 -12.73
CA ARG A 79 5.27 -3.70 -12.69
C ARG A 79 5.06 -4.26 -11.29
N HIS A 80 5.27 -3.46 -10.26
CA HIS A 80 5.00 -3.86 -8.89
C HIS A 80 3.58 -3.49 -8.49
N PHE A 81 3.03 -4.23 -7.53
CA PHE A 81 1.70 -3.92 -7.01
C PHE A 81 1.72 -2.62 -6.25
N LEU A 82 0.54 -2.04 -6.08
CA LEU A 82 0.39 -0.81 -5.31
C LEU A 82 0.94 -0.97 -3.88
N ILE A 83 0.80 -2.15 -3.32
CA ILE A 83 1.27 -2.43 -1.96
C ILE A 83 2.78 -2.29 -1.82
N ASP A 84 3.52 -2.45 -2.92
CA ASP A 84 4.98 -2.28 -2.92
C ASP A 84 5.38 -0.81 -2.95
N HIS A 85 4.42 0.08 -3.09
CA HIS A 85 4.67 1.51 -3.16
C HIS A 85 4.42 2.16 -1.81
N ASP A 86 5.09 3.30 -1.61
CA ASP A 86 4.99 4.03 -0.35
C ASP A 86 3.71 4.87 -0.34
N LEU A 87 2.64 4.23 0.10
CA LEU A 87 1.35 4.88 0.16
C LEU A 87 1.31 5.87 1.32
N PRO A 88 0.75 7.07 1.10
CA PRO A 88 0.52 7.99 2.20
C PRO A 88 -0.65 7.45 3.03
N ILE A 89 -0.40 7.13 4.24
CA ILE A 89 -1.43 6.67 5.16
C ILE A 89 -1.53 7.60 6.33
#